data_5bb9f121a98f31529f3b192a1242858b
#
_entry.id   5bb9f121a98f31529f3b192a1242858b
#
_cell.length_a   1.000
_cell.length_b   1.000
_cell.length_c   1.000
_cell.angle_alpha   90.00
_cell.angle_beta   90.00
_cell.angle_gamma   90.00
#
_symmetry.space_group_name_H-M   'P 1'
#
loop_
_entity.id
_entity.type
_entity.pdbx_description
1 polymer ?
#
loop_
_entity_poly.entity_id
_entity_poly.type
_entity_poly.pdbx_seq_one_letter_code
_entity_poly.pdbx_strand_id
1 'polypeptide(L)'
;MFASANGLGLRGEPFALLDPSDELLHLVNLAREKGVAQRSSWPLRSSNLDVRVMPGDAGWVAVVLQGRNPLESQLERQEQWVSDVAHELKTPLTALRLVGDSLAIKADGRQAVLVQRLQRELERLQVLVSDLLDLSRLDNTPFTESNPQAVVDPAALLSQVWSTLEPMACERGVALKLSPAAADNSAQAAIDPARFHQALLNLLDNALRYSPDQAAIEVEISARNRWCMVSVRDHGPGLSDTDLERMFQRFYRGDPSRARSPRSGSGLGLAIVQQIALSQGGMVRASNHPEGGALLELLVPRAA
;
A
#
# COMPACT_ATOMS: atom_id res chain seq x y z
N MET A 1 25.02 21.38 -21.78
CA MET A 1 24.60 21.63 -23.12
C MET A 1 24.04 20.32 -23.70
N PHE A 2 22.93 20.10 -24.07
CA PHE A 2 21.96 20.27 -25.08
C PHE A 2 20.91 19.19 -25.01
N ALA A 3 19.70 19.69 -24.90
CA ALA A 3 18.52 18.88 -24.94
C ALA A 3 18.23 18.43 -26.37
N SER A 4 17.98 17.14 -26.57
CA SER A 4 17.22 16.66 -27.69
C SER A 4 15.81 16.38 -27.19
N ALA A 5 14.91 17.33 -27.32
CA ALA A 5 13.51 17.11 -27.03
C ALA A 5 12.74 17.16 -28.35
N ASN A 6 12.23 16.02 -28.79
CA ASN A 6 11.27 15.96 -29.88
C ASN A 6 10.04 16.82 -29.48
N GLY A 7 9.80 17.89 -30.23
CA GLY A 7 8.62 18.75 -30.11
C GLY A 7 8.80 20.11 -29.43
N LEU A 8 9.90 20.38 -28.72
CA LEU A 8 10.10 21.67 -28.05
C LEU A 8 10.97 22.68 -28.83
N GLY A 9 11.56 22.30 -29.95
CA GLY A 9 12.38 23.17 -30.78
C GLY A 9 13.64 23.76 -30.12
N LEU A 10 14.14 23.10 -29.06
CA LEU A 10 15.20 23.61 -28.18
C LEU A 10 16.61 23.10 -28.54
N ARG A 11 16.77 22.46 -29.70
CA ARG A 11 18.06 21.91 -30.10
C ARG A 11 19.04 23.02 -30.43
N GLY A 12 20.11 23.10 -29.64
CA GLY A 12 21.18 24.09 -29.86
C GLY A 12 21.00 25.45 -29.19
N GLU A 13 19.87 25.68 -28.51
CA GLU A 13 19.63 26.92 -27.79
C GLU A 13 20.44 26.97 -26.48
N PRO A 14 20.92 28.19 -26.09
CA PRO A 14 21.58 28.36 -24.80
C PRO A 14 20.64 28.07 -23.64
N PHE A 15 21.19 27.44 -22.60
CA PHE A 15 20.45 27.07 -21.40
C PHE A 15 19.73 28.25 -20.71
N ALA A 16 20.32 29.43 -20.76
CA ALA A 16 19.77 30.71 -20.24
C ALA A 16 18.44 31.13 -20.89
N LEU A 17 18.15 30.65 -22.11
CA LEU A 17 16.86 30.96 -22.77
C LEU A 17 15.74 30.01 -22.30
N LEU A 18 16.10 28.91 -21.64
CA LEU A 18 15.15 27.92 -21.11
C LEU A 18 14.65 28.26 -19.71
N ASP A 19 15.44 28.98 -18.95
CA ASP A 19 15.18 29.27 -17.54
C ASP A 19 15.30 30.78 -17.22
N PRO A 20 14.26 31.56 -17.52
CA PRO A 20 14.27 32.99 -17.20
C PRO A 20 14.20 33.28 -15.69
N SER A 21 13.91 32.28 -14.86
CA SER A 21 13.79 32.40 -13.39
C SER A 21 14.99 31.90 -12.62
N ASP A 22 16.03 31.40 -13.31
CA ASP A 22 17.22 30.77 -12.72
C ASP A 22 16.93 29.53 -11.79
N GLU A 23 15.68 29.08 -11.73
CA GLU A 23 15.29 27.92 -10.90
C GLU A 23 15.95 26.64 -11.36
N LEU A 24 16.00 26.41 -12.67
CA LEU A 24 16.63 25.23 -13.25
C LEU A 24 18.14 25.25 -13.04
N LEU A 25 18.75 26.44 -13.15
CA LEU A 25 20.18 26.64 -12.88
C LEU A 25 20.49 26.35 -11.40
N HIS A 26 19.62 26.76 -10.49
CA HIS A 26 19.75 26.46 -9.06
C HIS A 26 19.72 24.96 -8.81
N LEU A 27 18.78 24.21 -9.43
CA LEU A 27 18.71 22.75 -9.32
C LEU A 27 19.94 22.05 -9.88
N VAL A 28 20.49 22.54 -11.01
CA VAL A 28 21.73 22.01 -11.60
C VAL A 28 22.92 22.20 -10.67
N ASN A 29 23.05 23.38 -10.06
CA ASN A 29 24.12 23.65 -9.10
C ASN A 29 23.97 22.79 -7.85
N LEU A 30 22.75 22.66 -7.33
CA LEU A 30 22.46 21.80 -6.17
C LEU A 30 22.78 20.32 -6.43
N ALA A 31 22.45 19.82 -7.63
CA ALA A 31 22.78 18.45 -8.03
C ALA A 31 24.30 18.23 -8.14
N ARG A 32 25.06 19.22 -8.63
CA ARG A 32 26.53 19.18 -8.70
C ARG A 32 27.17 19.18 -7.30
N GLU A 33 26.71 20.08 -6.43
CA GLU A 33 27.28 20.23 -5.08
C GLU A 33 27.00 19.03 -4.20
N LYS A 34 25.77 18.50 -4.26
CA LYS A 34 25.37 17.38 -3.40
C LYS A 34 25.62 16.01 -4.00
N GLY A 35 25.90 15.90 -5.28
CA GLY A 35 26.08 14.62 -5.95
C GLY A 35 24.81 13.75 -5.98
N VAL A 36 23.62 14.35 -5.77
CA VAL A 36 22.33 13.64 -5.67
C VAL A 36 21.36 14.20 -6.71
N ALA A 37 20.60 13.30 -7.32
CA ALA A 37 19.55 13.69 -8.27
C ALA A 37 18.51 14.61 -7.62
N GLN A 38 18.14 15.67 -8.36
CA GLN A 38 17.10 16.61 -7.95
C GLN A 38 15.88 16.48 -8.85
N ARG A 39 14.69 16.72 -8.30
CA ARG A 39 13.43 16.69 -9.04
C ARG A 39 12.62 17.95 -8.71
N SER A 40 12.01 18.54 -9.74
CA SER A 40 11.09 19.67 -9.60
C SER A 40 10.06 19.64 -10.71
N SER A 41 8.95 20.35 -10.52
CA SER A 41 7.99 20.63 -11.58
C SER A 41 8.19 22.05 -12.08
N TRP A 42 8.27 22.23 -13.40
CA TRP A 42 8.56 23.52 -14.00
C TRP A 42 7.48 23.94 -15.00
N PRO A 43 6.86 25.10 -14.83
CA PRO A 43 5.90 25.62 -15.79
C PRO A 43 6.65 26.18 -17.01
N LEU A 44 6.52 25.55 -18.17
CA LEU A 44 7.04 26.06 -19.42
C LEU A 44 5.89 26.41 -20.37
N ARG A 45 5.71 27.70 -20.64
CA ARG A 45 4.65 28.27 -21.52
C ARG A 45 3.23 27.86 -21.13
N SER A 46 2.72 26.74 -21.64
CA SER A 46 1.36 26.24 -21.34
C SER A 46 1.34 24.81 -20.77
N SER A 47 2.51 24.26 -20.45
CA SER A 47 2.66 22.88 -20.00
C SER A 47 3.52 22.81 -18.74
N ASN A 48 3.10 22.05 -17.77
CA ASN A 48 3.95 21.67 -16.63
C ASN A 48 4.88 20.54 -17.05
N LEU A 49 6.19 20.76 -16.91
CA LEU A 49 7.21 19.76 -17.17
C LEU A 49 7.71 19.16 -15.86
N ASP A 50 7.89 17.86 -15.83
CA ASP A 50 8.66 17.18 -14.78
C ASP A 50 10.15 17.33 -15.13
N VAL A 51 10.91 17.91 -14.20
CA VAL A 51 12.33 18.17 -14.38
C VAL A 51 13.11 17.26 -13.47
N ARG A 52 13.98 16.43 -14.06
CA ARG A 52 14.94 15.60 -13.32
C ARG A 52 16.35 16.04 -13.67
N VAL A 53 17.11 16.37 -12.65
CA VAL A 53 18.50 16.76 -12.77
C VAL A 53 19.35 15.68 -12.13
N MET A 54 20.14 14.98 -12.93
CA MET A 54 20.96 13.85 -12.49
C MET A 54 22.45 14.22 -12.60
N PRO A 55 23.23 14.16 -11.52
CA PRO A 55 24.67 14.33 -11.59
C PRO A 55 25.30 13.13 -12.30
N GLY A 56 26.27 13.39 -13.16
CA GLY A 56 27.08 12.40 -13.84
C GLY A 56 28.55 12.56 -13.50
N ASP A 57 29.38 11.68 -14.01
CA ASP A 57 30.83 11.71 -13.82
C ASP A 57 31.48 12.95 -14.46
N ALA A 58 32.64 13.36 -13.94
CA ALA A 58 33.41 14.50 -14.47
C ALA A 58 32.69 15.84 -14.54
N GLY A 59 31.72 16.10 -13.63
CA GLY A 59 31.02 17.39 -13.53
C GLY A 59 29.89 17.57 -14.54
N TRP A 60 29.55 16.56 -15.31
CA TRP A 60 28.37 16.59 -16.16
C TRP A 60 27.09 16.48 -15.34
N VAL A 61 26.04 17.14 -15.85
CA VAL A 61 24.69 17.03 -15.29
C VAL A 61 23.73 16.80 -16.43
N ALA A 62 22.95 15.73 -16.33
CA ALA A 62 21.86 15.45 -17.25
C ALA A 62 20.58 16.11 -16.74
N VAL A 63 19.93 16.92 -17.58
CA VAL A 63 18.62 17.50 -17.29
C VAL A 63 17.61 16.84 -18.21
N VAL A 64 16.67 16.11 -17.63
CA VAL A 64 15.57 15.46 -18.35
C VAL A 64 14.31 16.26 -18.12
N LEU A 65 13.75 16.80 -19.20
CA LEU A 65 12.47 17.52 -19.22
C LEU A 65 11.42 16.58 -19.82
N GLN A 66 10.44 16.20 -19.05
CA GLN A 66 9.37 15.33 -19.50
C GLN A 66 8.03 16.06 -19.40
N GLY A 67 7.31 16.17 -20.52
CA GLY A 67 5.95 16.70 -20.51
C GLY A 67 5.07 15.76 -19.67
N ARG A 68 4.34 16.31 -18.69
CA ARG A 68 3.34 15.51 -17.97
C ARG A 68 2.26 15.09 -18.96
N ASN A 69 2.04 13.77 -19.02
CA ASN A 69 0.91 13.22 -19.75
C ASN A 69 -0.37 13.78 -19.12
N PRO A 70 -1.30 14.38 -19.90
CA PRO A 70 -2.58 14.87 -19.36
C PRO A 70 -3.33 13.81 -18.53
N LEU A 71 -3.21 12.53 -18.89
CA LEU A 71 -3.76 11.40 -18.16
C LEU A 71 -3.09 11.22 -16.78
N GLU A 72 -1.78 11.33 -16.68
CA GLU A 72 -1.06 11.23 -15.40
C GLU A 72 -1.43 12.38 -14.46
N SER A 73 -1.50 13.61 -14.97
CA SER A 73 -1.92 14.76 -14.18
C SER A 73 -3.41 14.75 -13.80
N GLN A 74 -4.25 13.99 -14.53
CA GLN A 74 -5.63 13.73 -14.16
C GLN A 74 -5.73 12.69 -13.05
N LEU A 75 -4.94 11.62 -13.13
CA LEU A 75 -4.85 10.59 -12.09
C LEU A 75 -4.32 11.17 -10.77
N GLU A 76 -3.22 11.94 -10.81
CA GLU A 76 -2.67 12.63 -9.63
C GLU A 76 -3.71 13.56 -8.96
N ARG A 77 -4.48 14.33 -9.76
CA ARG A 77 -5.55 15.19 -9.23
C ARG A 77 -6.70 14.40 -8.63
N GLN A 78 -7.06 13.28 -9.24
CA GLN A 78 -8.11 12.40 -8.73
C GLN A 78 -7.69 11.76 -7.42
N GLU A 79 -6.44 11.34 -7.29
CA GLU A 79 -5.87 10.76 -6.07
C GLU A 79 -5.78 11.80 -4.95
N GLN A 80 -5.33 13.02 -5.25
CA GLN A 80 -5.30 14.12 -4.28
C GLN A 80 -6.71 14.46 -3.78
N TRP A 81 -7.68 14.55 -4.69
CA TRP A 81 -9.07 14.78 -4.31
C TRP A 81 -9.63 13.68 -3.39
N VAL A 82 -9.32 12.41 -3.68
CA VAL A 82 -9.70 11.28 -2.82
C VAL A 82 -9.10 11.43 -1.41
N SER A 83 -7.82 11.82 -1.33
CA SER A 83 -7.15 12.07 -0.05
C SER A 83 -7.83 13.19 0.75
N ASP A 84 -8.12 14.30 0.10
CA ASP A 84 -8.75 15.48 0.72
C ASP A 84 -10.16 15.14 1.24
N VAL A 85 -10.99 14.48 0.40
CA VAL A 85 -12.34 14.04 0.79
C VAL A 85 -12.30 13.06 1.96
N ALA A 86 -11.37 12.11 1.95
CA ALA A 86 -11.27 11.14 3.03
C ALA A 86 -10.82 11.80 4.36
N HIS A 87 -9.95 12.81 4.32
CA HIS A 87 -9.59 13.63 5.47
C HIS A 87 -10.80 14.40 6.02
N GLU A 88 -11.59 15.01 5.14
CA GLU A 88 -12.80 15.74 5.53
C GLU A 88 -13.91 14.82 6.06
N LEU A 89 -13.98 13.57 5.61
CA LEU A 89 -14.94 12.58 6.12
C LEU A 89 -14.58 12.03 7.50
N LYS A 90 -13.30 11.97 7.85
CA LYS A 90 -12.85 11.42 9.15
C LYS A 90 -13.42 12.20 10.34
N THR A 91 -13.48 13.50 10.26
CA THR A 91 -13.97 14.39 11.34
C THR A 91 -15.46 14.19 11.64
N PRO A 92 -16.41 14.27 10.67
CA PRO A 92 -17.82 14.04 10.94
C PRO A 92 -18.12 12.60 11.36
N LEU A 93 -17.39 11.59 10.84
CA LEU A 93 -17.55 10.21 11.30
C LEU A 93 -17.13 10.03 12.75
N THR A 94 -16.06 10.70 13.19
CA THR A 94 -15.65 10.69 14.60
C THR A 94 -16.73 11.34 15.49
N ALA A 95 -17.32 12.46 15.06
CA ALA A 95 -18.41 13.10 15.79
C ALA A 95 -19.66 12.20 15.88
N LEU A 96 -20.05 11.55 14.78
CA LEU A 96 -21.17 10.60 14.76
C LEU A 96 -20.92 9.39 15.67
N ARG A 97 -19.67 8.90 15.76
CA ARG A 97 -19.30 7.82 16.68
C ARG A 97 -19.51 8.24 18.12
N LEU A 98 -19.04 9.44 18.51
CA LEU A 98 -19.24 9.97 19.87
C LEU A 98 -20.72 10.11 20.24
N VAL A 99 -21.58 10.52 19.28
CA VAL A 99 -23.03 10.56 19.47
C VAL A 99 -23.58 9.14 19.65
N GLY A 100 -23.16 8.18 18.83
CA GLY A 100 -23.53 6.78 18.96
C GLY A 100 -23.15 6.18 20.33
N ASP A 101 -21.92 6.46 20.81
CA ASP A 101 -21.45 6.02 22.12
C ASP A 101 -22.27 6.65 23.26
N SER A 102 -22.63 7.93 23.12
CA SER A 102 -23.50 8.63 24.11
C SER A 102 -24.91 8.06 24.14
N LEU A 103 -25.44 7.66 23.00
CA LEU A 103 -26.77 7.03 22.91
C LEU A 103 -26.74 5.61 23.47
N ALA A 104 -25.63 4.87 23.32
CA ALA A 104 -25.47 3.51 23.82
C ALA A 104 -25.58 3.43 25.35
N ILE A 105 -25.11 4.46 26.06
CA ILE A 105 -25.16 4.53 27.54
C ILE A 105 -26.63 4.57 28.05
N LYS A 106 -27.56 5.12 27.26
CA LYS A 106 -28.96 5.34 27.65
C LYS A 106 -29.94 4.42 26.92
N ALA A 107 -29.47 3.62 25.99
CA ALA A 107 -30.29 2.77 25.14
C ALA A 107 -30.64 1.46 25.87
N ASP A 108 -31.89 1.06 25.82
CA ASP A 108 -32.37 -0.22 26.31
C ASP A 108 -33.20 -0.96 25.24
N GLY A 109 -33.39 -2.27 25.43
CA GLY A 109 -34.22 -3.10 24.58
C GLY A 109 -33.94 -2.97 23.07
N ARG A 110 -34.96 -2.59 22.29
CA ARG A 110 -34.87 -2.39 20.84
C ARG A 110 -33.89 -1.27 20.45
N GLN A 111 -33.80 -0.22 21.26
CA GLN A 111 -32.91 0.91 21.00
C GLN A 111 -31.44 0.47 21.09
N ALA A 112 -31.10 -0.35 22.07
CA ALA A 112 -29.74 -0.87 22.21
C ALA A 112 -29.26 -1.64 20.94
N VAL A 113 -30.15 -2.46 20.36
CA VAL A 113 -29.85 -3.20 19.11
C VAL A 113 -29.61 -2.23 17.93
N LEU A 114 -30.40 -1.16 17.83
CA LEU A 114 -30.23 -0.16 16.77
C LEU A 114 -28.94 0.64 16.94
N VAL A 115 -28.62 1.03 18.17
CA VAL A 115 -27.39 1.76 18.48
C VAL A 115 -26.17 0.90 18.20
N GLN A 116 -26.19 -0.38 18.58
CA GLN A 116 -25.10 -1.31 18.23
C GLN A 116 -24.93 -1.49 16.72
N ARG A 117 -26.01 -1.48 15.95
CA ARG A 117 -25.96 -1.50 14.50
C ARG A 117 -25.31 -0.22 13.95
N LEU A 118 -25.72 0.93 14.47
CA LEU A 118 -25.17 2.23 14.07
C LEU A 118 -23.66 2.29 14.37
N GLN A 119 -23.25 1.92 15.57
CA GLN A 119 -21.82 1.89 15.95
C GLN A 119 -20.99 1.01 15.01
N ARG A 120 -21.46 -0.21 14.72
CA ARG A 120 -20.77 -1.11 13.79
C ARG A 120 -20.64 -0.52 12.38
N GLU A 121 -21.66 0.16 11.89
CA GLU A 121 -21.60 0.78 10.55
C GLU A 121 -20.70 2.02 10.54
N LEU A 122 -20.66 2.79 11.63
CA LEU A 122 -19.72 3.90 11.79
C LEU A 122 -18.25 3.42 11.86
N GLU A 123 -17.98 2.36 12.61
CA GLU A 123 -16.65 1.73 12.64
C GLU A 123 -16.22 1.26 11.24
N ARG A 124 -17.15 0.63 10.52
CA ARG A 124 -16.89 0.20 9.15
C ARG A 124 -16.56 1.36 8.22
N LEU A 125 -17.30 2.46 8.31
CA LEU A 125 -17.04 3.68 7.52
C LEU A 125 -15.71 4.31 7.89
N GLN A 126 -15.33 4.33 9.16
CA GLN A 126 -14.03 4.83 9.60
C GLN A 126 -12.87 4.01 9.02
N VAL A 127 -12.99 2.69 9.03
CA VAL A 127 -11.99 1.80 8.43
C VAL A 127 -11.89 2.05 6.92
N LEU A 128 -13.02 2.14 6.21
CA LEU A 128 -13.05 2.44 4.77
C LEU A 128 -12.34 3.75 4.43
N VAL A 129 -12.62 4.80 5.19
CA VAL A 129 -11.99 6.12 4.98
C VAL A 129 -10.49 6.06 5.27
N SER A 130 -10.08 5.35 6.33
CA SER A 130 -8.67 5.15 6.65
C SER A 130 -7.94 4.37 5.56
N ASP A 131 -8.52 3.26 5.10
CA ASP A 131 -7.97 2.43 4.01
C ASP A 131 -7.79 3.24 2.72
N LEU A 132 -8.77 4.12 2.41
CA LEU A 132 -8.71 4.97 1.22
C LEU A 132 -7.60 6.03 1.32
N LEU A 133 -7.41 6.63 2.51
CA LEU A 133 -6.32 7.56 2.78
C LEU A 133 -4.96 6.89 2.65
N ASP A 134 -4.82 5.70 3.23
CA ASP A 134 -3.57 4.94 3.16
C ASP A 134 -3.21 4.58 1.72
N LEU A 135 -4.21 4.16 0.94
CA LEU A 135 -4.02 3.85 -0.48
C LEU A 135 -3.57 5.08 -1.27
N SER A 136 -4.24 6.23 -1.06
CA SER A 136 -3.89 7.49 -1.72
C SER A 136 -2.46 7.96 -1.38
N ARG A 137 -2.02 7.79 -0.13
CA ARG A 137 -0.65 8.11 0.30
C ARG A 137 0.40 7.19 -0.31
N LEU A 138 0.07 5.90 -0.45
CA LEU A 138 0.96 4.91 -1.04
C LEU A 138 1.17 5.13 -2.54
N ASP A 139 0.11 5.52 -3.26
CA ASP A 139 0.19 5.84 -4.70
C ASP A 139 1.16 7.01 -4.98
N ASN A 140 1.23 7.97 -4.07
CA ASN A 140 2.08 9.16 -4.19
C ASN A 140 3.53 8.96 -3.67
N THR A 141 3.89 7.78 -3.16
CA THR A 141 5.24 7.51 -2.65
C THR A 141 5.94 6.53 -3.59
N PRO A 142 6.66 7.01 -4.64
CA PRO A 142 7.41 6.12 -5.51
C PRO A 142 8.52 5.43 -4.73
N PHE A 143 8.75 4.16 -5.04
CA PHE A 143 9.91 3.44 -4.54
C PHE A 143 11.19 4.16 -4.95
N THR A 144 12.00 4.53 -3.98
CA THR A 144 13.33 5.08 -4.21
C THR A 144 14.33 4.19 -3.45
N GLU A 145 15.24 3.54 -4.16
CA GLU A 145 16.29 2.68 -3.56
C GLU A 145 17.14 3.41 -2.51
N SER A 146 17.12 4.74 -2.53
CA SER A 146 17.83 5.61 -1.59
C SER A 146 17.14 5.80 -0.25
N ASN A 147 15.91 5.32 -0.06
CA ASN A 147 15.23 5.43 1.23
C ASN A 147 15.80 4.37 2.18
N PRO A 148 16.35 4.75 3.34
CA PRO A 148 16.88 3.78 4.30
C PRO A 148 15.74 2.89 4.79
N GLN A 149 15.70 1.66 4.30
CA GLN A 149 14.74 0.66 4.76
C GLN A 149 15.24 0.05 6.05
N ALA A 150 14.38 -0.05 7.04
CA ALA A 150 14.71 -0.75 8.28
C ALA A 150 14.83 -2.25 8.02
N VAL A 151 15.76 -2.88 8.71
CA VAL A 151 15.84 -4.35 8.75
C VAL A 151 14.78 -4.87 9.71
N VAL A 152 13.86 -5.66 9.21
CA VAL A 152 12.71 -6.18 9.95
C VAL A 152 12.76 -7.70 9.99
N ASP A 153 12.55 -8.26 11.17
CA ASP A 153 12.30 -9.68 11.35
C ASP A 153 10.82 -9.97 11.08
N PRO A 154 10.49 -10.67 9.97
CA PRO A 154 9.10 -10.96 9.62
C PRO A 154 8.40 -11.85 10.64
N ALA A 155 9.12 -12.77 11.31
CA ALA A 155 8.51 -13.71 12.27
C ALA A 155 8.11 -12.97 13.55
N ALA A 156 8.95 -12.08 14.06
CA ALA A 156 8.64 -11.24 15.21
C ALA A 156 7.45 -10.32 14.91
N LEU A 157 7.44 -9.68 13.74
CA LEU A 157 6.34 -8.80 13.33
C LEU A 157 5.04 -9.56 13.11
N LEU A 158 5.10 -10.75 12.51
CA LEU A 158 3.95 -11.63 12.33
C LEU A 158 3.30 -12.00 13.68
N SER A 159 4.12 -12.29 14.70
CA SER A 159 3.63 -12.58 16.04
C SER A 159 2.88 -11.41 16.67
N GLN A 160 3.38 -10.18 16.47
CA GLN A 160 2.71 -8.95 16.92
C GLN A 160 1.37 -8.74 16.19
N VAL A 161 1.36 -8.92 14.86
CA VAL A 161 0.14 -8.81 14.06
C VAL A 161 -0.89 -9.84 14.49
N TRP A 162 -0.46 -11.09 14.70
CA TRP A 162 -1.36 -12.16 15.12
C TRP A 162 -2.00 -11.88 16.47
N SER A 163 -1.28 -11.33 17.45
CA SER A 163 -1.85 -10.97 18.75
C SER A 163 -3.04 -10.01 18.65
N THR A 164 -3.10 -9.19 17.60
CA THR A 164 -4.22 -8.29 17.32
C THR A 164 -5.46 -9.04 16.80
N LEU A 165 -5.25 -10.13 16.06
CA LEU A 165 -6.31 -10.94 15.47
C LEU A 165 -6.72 -12.14 16.36
N GLU A 166 -5.90 -12.49 17.33
CA GLU A 166 -6.07 -13.66 18.20
C GLU A 166 -7.44 -13.72 18.89
N PRO A 167 -8.02 -12.64 19.45
CA PRO A 167 -9.35 -12.71 20.05
C PRO A 167 -10.40 -13.19 19.05
N MET A 168 -10.37 -12.72 17.82
CA MET A 168 -11.30 -13.11 16.77
C MET A 168 -11.01 -14.50 16.23
N ALA A 169 -9.74 -14.89 16.17
CA ALA A 169 -9.33 -16.24 15.78
C ALA A 169 -9.78 -17.28 16.83
N CYS A 170 -9.62 -16.97 18.12
CA CYS A 170 -10.06 -17.83 19.23
C CYS A 170 -11.58 -18.05 19.23
N GLU A 171 -12.39 -17.00 18.96
CA GLU A 171 -13.87 -17.15 18.86
C GLU A 171 -14.27 -18.18 17.79
N ARG A 172 -13.43 -18.37 16.77
CA ARG A 172 -13.66 -19.29 15.66
C ARG A 172 -12.84 -20.58 15.73
N GLY A 173 -12.00 -20.73 16.76
CA GLY A 173 -11.08 -21.85 16.90
C GLY A 173 -10.03 -21.92 15.79
N VAL A 174 -9.72 -20.79 15.11
CA VAL A 174 -8.72 -20.74 14.05
C VAL A 174 -7.34 -20.52 14.66
N ALA A 175 -6.37 -21.34 14.27
CA ALA A 175 -5.01 -21.27 14.78
C ALA A 175 -4.03 -20.77 13.70
N LEU A 176 -2.98 -20.07 14.13
CA LEU A 176 -1.84 -19.74 13.28
C LEU A 176 -0.81 -20.89 13.36
N LYS A 177 -0.38 -21.40 12.22
CA LYS A 177 0.72 -22.36 12.10
C LYS A 177 1.87 -21.75 11.32
N LEU A 178 3.03 -21.60 11.96
CA LEU A 178 4.25 -21.25 11.28
C LEU A 178 4.97 -22.51 10.79
N SER A 179 5.34 -22.52 9.51
CA SER A 179 6.19 -23.58 8.96
C SER A 179 7.58 -23.55 9.60
N PRO A 180 8.22 -24.72 9.86
CA PRO A 180 9.59 -24.77 10.39
C PRO A 180 10.62 -24.01 9.54
N ALA A 181 10.39 -23.86 8.25
CA ALA A 181 11.21 -23.02 7.35
C ALA A 181 11.18 -21.54 7.75
N ALA A 182 10.14 -21.09 8.48
CA ALA A 182 10.03 -19.74 8.99
C ALA A 182 11.01 -19.41 10.13
N ALA A 183 11.67 -20.40 10.69
CA ALA A 183 12.69 -20.23 11.73
C ALA A 183 14.09 -19.89 11.16
N ASP A 184 14.22 -19.76 9.83
CA ASP A 184 15.47 -19.33 9.21
C ASP A 184 15.67 -17.83 9.41
N ASN A 185 16.50 -17.46 10.39
CA ASN A 185 16.91 -16.08 10.70
C ASN A 185 17.53 -15.33 9.50
N SER A 186 17.73 -16.01 8.37
CA SER A 186 18.25 -15.41 7.12
C SER A 186 17.20 -14.62 6.33
N ALA A 187 15.93 -14.76 6.64
CA ALA A 187 14.82 -14.14 5.90
C ALA A 187 14.42 -12.75 6.45
N GLN A 188 15.40 -11.89 6.74
CA GLN A 188 15.11 -10.53 7.15
C GLN A 188 14.66 -9.67 5.96
N ALA A 189 13.67 -8.80 6.18
CA ALA A 189 13.15 -7.90 5.17
C ALA A 189 13.76 -6.50 5.29
N ALA A 190 14.07 -5.86 4.15
CA ALA A 190 14.41 -4.45 4.06
C ALA A 190 13.17 -3.67 3.64
N ILE A 191 12.42 -3.14 4.63
CA ILE A 191 11.10 -2.55 4.41
C ILE A 191 10.74 -1.58 5.56
N ASP A 192 9.83 -0.65 5.30
CA ASP A 192 9.19 0.15 6.36
C ASP A 192 8.38 -0.77 7.30
N PRO A 193 8.70 -0.82 8.62
CA PRO A 193 8.04 -1.72 9.57
C PRO A 193 6.53 -1.48 9.67
N ALA A 194 6.07 -0.23 9.61
CA ALA A 194 4.65 0.10 9.71
C ALA A 194 3.88 -0.37 8.47
N ARG A 195 4.46 -0.22 7.29
CA ARG A 195 3.90 -0.72 6.03
C ARG A 195 3.87 -2.23 6.00
N PHE A 196 4.94 -2.87 6.47
CA PHE A 196 4.98 -4.34 6.53
C PHE A 196 3.95 -4.90 7.51
N HIS A 197 3.81 -4.28 8.69
CA HIS A 197 2.76 -4.61 9.65
C HIS A 197 1.37 -4.52 9.02
N GLN A 198 1.08 -3.43 8.31
CA GLN A 198 -0.20 -3.22 7.63
C GLN A 198 -0.47 -4.29 6.55
N ALA A 199 0.54 -4.64 5.76
CA ALA A 199 0.41 -5.68 4.74
C ALA A 199 0.12 -7.06 5.36
N LEU A 200 0.86 -7.44 6.41
CA LEU A 200 0.65 -8.69 7.12
C LEU A 200 -0.72 -8.75 7.79
N LEU A 201 -1.17 -7.64 8.40
CA LEU A 201 -2.50 -7.56 9.01
C LEU A 201 -3.60 -7.80 7.97
N ASN A 202 -3.50 -7.17 6.80
CA ASN A 202 -4.47 -7.34 5.73
C ASN A 202 -4.48 -8.77 5.16
N LEU A 203 -3.30 -9.40 5.03
CA LEU A 203 -3.20 -10.79 4.58
C LEU A 203 -3.81 -11.77 5.57
N LEU A 204 -3.50 -11.62 6.86
CA LEU A 204 -4.01 -12.49 7.92
C LEU A 204 -5.50 -12.27 8.20
N ASP A 205 -6.00 -11.01 8.17
CA ASP A 205 -7.45 -10.74 8.28
C ASP A 205 -8.21 -11.38 7.12
N ASN A 206 -7.66 -11.30 5.92
CA ASN A 206 -8.24 -11.95 4.75
C ASN A 206 -8.27 -13.47 4.91
N ALA A 207 -7.15 -14.08 5.30
CA ALA A 207 -7.07 -15.51 5.54
C ALA A 207 -8.05 -15.97 6.66
N LEU A 208 -8.13 -15.21 7.76
CA LEU A 208 -9.06 -15.49 8.85
C LEU A 208 -10.51 -15.39 8.39
N ARG A 209 -10.83 -14.47 7.51
CA ARG A 209 -12.19 -14.26 6.98
C ARG A 209 -12.71 -15.45 6.17
N TYR A 210 -11.85 -16.04 5.34
CA TYR A 210 -12.24 -17.11 4.42
C TYR A 210 -11.97 -18.52 4.97
N SER A 211 -11.13 -18.67 5.97
CA SER A 211 -10.90 -19.95 6.63
C SER A 211 -12.17 -20.49 7.29
N PRO A 212 -12.43 -21.79 7.21
CA PRO A 212 -13.47 -22.44 8.02
C PRO A 212 -13.15 -22.35 9.51
N ASP A 213 -14.17 -22.50 10.35
CA ASP A 213 -13.97 -22.61 11.79
C ASP A 213 -13.13 -23.83 12.13
N GLN A 214 -12.33 -23.74 13.19
CA GLN A 214 -11.38 -24.76 13.65
C GLN A 214 -10.28 -25.14 12.63
N ALA A 215 -10.08 -24.34 11.59
CA ALA A 215 -9.00 -24.51 10.64
C ALA A 215 -7.68 -23.88 11.14
N ALA A 216 -6.61 -24.06 10.37
CA ALA A 216 -5.36 -23.35 10.58
C ALA A 216 -5.13 -22.34 9.43
N ILE A 217 -4.48 -21.23 9.75
CA ILE A 217 -3.83 -20.37 8.76
C ILE A 217 -2.36 -20.75 8.79
N GLU A 218 -1.83 -21.16 7.64
CA GLU A 218 -0.44 -21.59 7.52
C GLU A 218 0.39 -20.44 6.97
N VAL A 219 1.49 -20.11 7.65
CA VAL A 219 2.40 -19.07 7.22
C VAL A 219 3.80 -19.66 7.06
N GLU A 220 4.40 -19.40 5.92
CA GLU A 220 5.79 -19.73 5.65
C GLU A 220 6.57 -18.45 5.38
N ILE A 221 7.74 -18.31 6.01
CA ILE A 221 8.67 -17.22 5.78
C ILE A 221 9.94 -17.85 5.21
N SER A 222 10.37 -17.38 4.04
CA SER A 222 11.56 -17.93 3.40
C SER A 222 12.37 -16.85 2.69
N ALA A 223 13.68 -17.08 2.61
CA ALA A 223 14.61 -16.26 1.84
C ALA A 223 14.80 -16.88 0.44
N ARG A 224 14.53 -16.12 -0.60
CA ARG A 224 14.75 -16.56 -1.99
C ARG A 224 15.53 -15.49 -2.77
N ASN A 225 16.80 -15.73 -2.98
CA ASN A 225 17.70 -14.76 -3.63
C ASN A 225 17.67 -13.40 -2.91
N ARG A 226 17.25 -12.35 -3.62
CA ARG A 226 17.10 -10.98 -3.09
C ARG A 226 15.77 -10.72 -2.37
N TRP A 227 14.94 -11.74 -2.21
CA TRP A 227 13.58 -11.60 -1.68
C TRP A 227 13.43 -12.25 -0.31
N CYS A 228 12.79 -11.55 0.60
CA CYS A 228 12.11 -12.13 1.74
C CYS A 228 10.66 -12.39 1.31
N MET A 229 10.22 -13.63 1.39
CA MET A 229 8.88 -14.06 0.99
C MET A 229 8.10 -14.50 2.21
N VAL A 230 6.90 -13.95 2.35
CA VAL A 230 5.91 -14.38 3.33
C VAL A 230 4.72 -14.96 2.57
N SER A 231 4.48 -16.25 2.75
CA SER A 231 3.36 -16.96 2.16
C SER A 231 2.30 -17.20 3.22
N VAL A 232 1.05 -16.85 2.92
CA VAL A 232 -0.11 -17.07 3.81
C VAL A 232 -1.10 -17.95 3.08
N ARG A 233 -1.38 -19.13 3.62
CA ARG A 233 -2.37 -20.10 3.13
C ARG A 233 -3.57 -20.12 4.06
N ASP A 234 -4.74 -19.95 3.50
CA ASP A 234 -6.01 -20.27 4.15
C ASP A 234 -6.51 -21.67 3.74
N HIS A 235 -7.49 -22.19 4.46
CA HIS A 235 -8.17 -23.43 4.11
C HIS A 235 -9.61 -23.18 3.64
N GLY A 236 -9.83 -22.01 3.03
CA GLY A 236 -11.10 -21.59 2.48
C GLY A 236 -11.46 -22.26 1.16
N PRO A 237 -12.48 -21.74 0.46
CA PRO A 237 -12.97 -22.31 -0.80
C PRO A 237 -12.03 -22.09 -1.99
N GLY A 238 -10.89 -21.43 -1.77
CA GLY A 238 -9.98 -21.01 -2.83
C GLY A 238 -10.51 -19.81 -3.64
N LEU A 239 -9.83 -19.52 -4.73
CA LEU A 239 -10.06 -18.37 -5.61
C LEU A 239 -10.61 -18.85 -6.95
N SER A 240 -11.64 -18.18 -7.46
CA SER A 240 -12.09 -18.37 -8.85
C SER A 240 -11.12 -17.68 -9.84
N ASP A 241 -11.22 -17.98 -11.13
CA ASP A 241 -10.42 -17.30 -12.15
C ASP A 241 -10.65 -15.78 -12.11
N THR A 242 -11.89 -15.36 -11.90
CA THR A 242 -12.23 -13.93 -11.74
C THR A 242 -11.61 -13.33 -10.48
N ASP A 243 -11.54 -14.09 -9.36
CA ASP A 243 -10.87 -13.63 -8.15
C ASP A 243 -9.37 -13.44 -8.41
N LEU A 244 -8.72 -14.41 -9.06
CA LEU A 244 -7.29 -14.34 -9.40
C LEU A 244 -6.93 -13.11 -10.25
N GLU A 245 -7.81 -12.75 -11.18
CA GLU A 245 -7.62 -11.57 -12.05
C GLU A 245 -7.87 -10.24 -11.34
N ARG A 246 -8.79 -10.21 -10.36
CA ARG A 246 -9.36 -8.95 -9.88
C ARG A 246 -9.19 -8.69 -8.38
N MET A 247 -8.75 -9.66 -7.58
CA MET A 247 -8.72 -9.56 -6.13
C MET A 247 -7.87 -8.42 -5.57
N PHE A 248 -6.89 -7.92 -6.33
CA PHE A 248 -6.08 -6.76 -5.98
C PHE A 248 -6.67 -5.42 -6.47
N GLN A 249 -7.78 -5.44 -7.22
CA GLN A 249 -8.48 -4.22 -7.62
C GLN A 249 -9.20 -3.60 -6.43
N ARG A 250 -9.20 -2.28 -6.37
CA ARG A 250 -9.90 -1.50 -5.33
C ARG A 250 -11.39 -1.82 -5.34
N PHE A 251 -11.98 -1.97 -4.15
CA PHE A 251 -13.40 -2.28 -3.94
C PHE A 251 -13.88 -3.62 -4.52
N TYR A 252 -12.96 -4.42 -5.08
CA TYR A 252 -13.32 -5.75 -5.53
C TYR A 252 -13.66 -6.66 -4.36
N ARG A 253 -14.72 -7.40 -4.51
CA ARG A 253 -15.19 -8.41 -3.54
C ARG A 253 -15.65 -9.61 -4.34
N GLY A 254 -15.08 -10.76 -4.03
CA GLY A 254 -15.58 -12.03 -4.53
C GLY A 254 -17.00 -12.32 -4.04
N ASP A 255 -17.51 -13.50 -4.32
CA ASP A 255 -18.86 -13.92 -3.89
C ASP A 255 -18.99 -13.83 -2.35
N PRO A 256 -19.91 -13.00 -1.83
CA PRO A 256 -20.15 -12.87 -0.40
C PRO A 256 -20.52 -14.18 0.30
N SER A 257 -21.09 -15.16 -0.42
CA SER A 257 -21.45 -16.47 0.12
C SER A 257 -20.25 -17.32 0.52
N ARG A 258 -19.05 -16.99 0.02
CA ARG A 258 -17.80 -17.67 0.34
C ARG A 258 -17.15 -17.18 1.64
N ALA A 259 -17.51 -15.98 2.11
CA ALA A 259 -16.98 -15.45 3.35
C ALA A 259 -17.61 -16.16 4.56
N ARG A 260 -16.78 -16.68 5.45
CA ARG A 260 -17.22 -17.35 6.70
C ARG A 260 -17.42 -16.37 7.84
N SER A 261 -16.89 -15.17 7.75
CA SER A 261 -17.06 -14.12 8.76
C SER A 261 -18.21 -13.19 8.41
N PRO A 262 -19.07 -12.81 9.37
CA PRO A 262 -20.12 -11.82 9.17
C PRO A 262 -19.58 -10.41 8.94
N ARG A 263 -18.30 -10.16 9.14
CA ARG A 263 -17.64 -8.88 8.86
C ARG A 263 -17.45 -8.70 7.36
N SER A 264 -18.18 -7.75 6.83
CA SER A 264 -18.03 -7.35 5.42
C SER A 264 -16.74 -6.54 5.26
N GLY A 265 -15.77 -7.05 4.48
CA GLY A 265 -14.55 -6.30 4.15
C GLY A 265 -14.80 -5.09 3.26
N SER A 266 -13.89 -4.13 3.33
CA SER A 266 -13.88 -2.93 2.48
C SER A 266 -13.66 -3.22 0.99
N GLY A 267 -12.99 -4.33 0.68
CA GLY A 267 -12.46 -4.62 -0.66
C GLY A 267 -11.19 -3.79 -0.98
N LEU A 268 -10.60 -3.16 0.03
CA LEU A 268 -9.38 -2.36 -0.12
C LEU A 268 -8.13 -3.08 0.43
N GLY A 269 -8.29 -4.00 1.37
CA GLY A 269 -7.16 -4.63 2.07
C GLY A 269 -6.12 -5.24 1.15
N LEU A 270 -6.51 -6.05 0.15
CA LEU A 270 -5.56 -6.65 -0.79
C LEU A 270 -4.98 -5.64 -1.79
N ALA A 271 -5.74 -4.61 -2.18
CA ALA A 271 -5.20 -3.49 -2.96
C ALA A 271 -4.12 -2.72 -2.19
N ILE A 272 -4.31 -2.54 -0.87
CA ILE A 272 -3.31 -1.95 0.03
C ILE A 272 -2.06 -2.84 0.09
N VAL A 273 -2.21 -4.16 0.23
CA VAL A 273 -1.06 -5.09 0.19
C VAL A 273 -0.27 -4.96 -1.10
N GLN A 274 -0.96 -4.92 -2.24
CA GLN A 274 -0.31 -4.75 -3.54
C GLN A 274 0.44 -3.42 -3.62
N GLN A 275 -0.19 -2.34 -3.19
CA GLN A 275 0.42 -1.01 -3.25
C GLN A 275 1.61 -0.88 -2.29
N ILE A 276 1.52 -1.45 -1.09
CA ILE A 276 2.66 -1.54 -0.17
C ILE A 276 3.80 -2.32 -0.83
N ALA A 277 3.53 -3.50 -1.37
CA ALA A 277 4.55 -4.30 -2.04
C ALA A 277 5.26 -3.48 -3.15
N LEU A 278 4.51 -2.85 -4.04
CA LEU A 278 5.03 -2.05 -5.14
C LEU A 278 5.83 -0.84 -4.65
N SER A 279 5.34 -0.10 -3.66
CA SER A 279 6.02 1.07 -3.09
C SER A 279 7.32 0.72 -2.35
N GLN A 280 7.51 -0.54 -1.96
CA GLN A 280 8.71 -1.06 -1.32
C GLN A 280 9.60 -1.87 -2.28
N GLY A 281 9.33 -1.81 -3.59
CA GLY A 281 10.09 -2.51 -4.64
C GLY A 281 9.86 -4.02 -4.68
N GLY A 282 8.79 -4.49 -4.06
CA GLY A 282 8.37 -5.90 -3.99
C GLY A 282 7.20 -6.22 -4.91
N MET A 283 6.54 -7.33 -4.64
CA MET A 283 5.34 -7.77 -5.34
C MET A 283 4.48 -8.68 -4.46
N VAL A 284 3.21 -8.84 -4.83
CA VAL A 284 2.29 -9.83 -4.25
C VAL A 284 1.73 -10.73 -5.33
N ARG A 285 1.51 -12.00 -5.00
CA ARG A 285 0.92 -13.00 -5.90
C ARG A 285 -0.17 -13.76 -5.17
N ALA A 286 -1.08 -14.31 -5.95
CA ALA A 286 -2.16 -15.18 -5.45
C ALA A 286 -2.28 -16.41 -6.33
N SER A 287 -2.56 -17.54 -5.71
CA SER A 287 -2.83 -18.82 -6.36
C SER A 287 -3.74 -19.69 -5.49
N ASN A 288 -4.24 -20.76 -6.04
CA ASN A 288 -4.87 -21.81 -5.25
C ASN A 288 -3.82 -22.84 -4.82
N HIS A 289 -3.84 -23.22 -3.54
CA HIS A 289 -2.97 -24.28 -3.06
C HIS A 289 -3.44 -25.65 -3.57
N PRO A 290 -2.52 -26.58 -3.97
CA PRO A 290 -2.90 -27.90 -4.51
C PRO A 290 -3.81 -28.72 -3.58
N GLU A 291 -3.63 -28.58 -2.27
CA GLU A 291 -4.45 -29.23 -1.25
C GLU A 291 -5.69 -28.43 -0.83
N GLY A 292 -6.03 -27.36 -1.56
CA GLY A 292 -7.16 -26.49 -1.30
C GLY A 292 -6.80 -25.23 -0.51
N GLY A 293 -7.70 -24.22 -0.61
CA GLY A 293 -7.52 -22.90 -0.02
C GLY A 293 -6.76 -21.94 -0.94
N ALA A 294 -6.75 -20.67 -0.59
CA ALA A 294 -5.98 -19.65 -1.28
C ALA A 294 -4.56 -19.53 -0.68
N LEU A 295 -3.59 -19.28 -1.54
CA LEU A 295 -2.20 -19.00 -1.19
C LEU A 295 -1.85 -17.58 -1.68
N LEU A 296 -1.51 -16.71 -0.74
CA LEU A 296 -1.07 -15.34 -0.98
C LEU A 296 0.41 -15.22 -0.62
N GLU A 297 1.23 -14.76 -1.56
CA GLU A 297 2.67 -14.63 -1.41
C GLU A 297 3.08 -13.16 -1.52
N LEU A 298 3.59 -12.59 -0.44
CA LEU A 298 4.17 -11.25 -0.39
C LEU A 298 5.69 -11.36 -0.48
N LEU A 299 6.26 -10.77 -1.51
CA LEU A 299 7.70 -10.70 -1.75
C LEU A 299 8.16 -9.26 -1.53
N VAL A 300 9.09 -9.06 -0.62
CA VAL A 300 9.72 -7.77 -0.34
C VAL A 300 11.24 -7.89 -0.44
N PRO A 301 11.99 -6.79 -0.63
CA PRO A 301 13.45 -6.86 -0.65
C PRO A 301 13.98 -7.48 0.64
N ARG A 302 14.93 -8.40 0.49
CA ARG A 302 15.65 -9.01 1.62
C ARG A 302 16.74 -8.06 2.10
N ALA A 303 16.90 -7.95 3.41
CA ALA A 303 18.04 -7.29 3.99
C ALA A 303 19.33 -8.06 3.64
N ALA A 304 20.39 -7.32 3.35
CA ALA A 304 21.69 -7.89 2.96
C ALA A 304 22.40 -8.57 4.14
#